data_c79398749d7296fc9e2e71ef1e9bf331
#
_entry.id   c79398749d7296fc9e2e71ef1e9bf331
#
_cell.length_a   1.000
_cell.length_b   1.000
_cell.length_c   1.000
_cell.angle_alpha   90.00
_cell.angle_beta   90.00
_cell.angle_gamma   90.00
#
_symmetry.space_group_name_H-M   'P 1'
#
loop_
_entity.id
_entity.type
_entity.pdbx_description
1 polymer ?
#
loop_
_entity_poly.entity_id
_entity_poly.type
_entity_poly.pdbx_seq_one_letter_code
_entity_poly.pdbx_strand_id
1 'polypeptide(L)'
;QSCYGIVDIGELATNLYAFDKQGVMIFSREVESGVQRLLTAICHAYGMNMLEADQSIMDNNLPSDFSSEILHPFLSQIGQNINRMLQFYYSASGELPAINTLWLAGEGAYLDGVAHVVQNAVGLPVALIDPFEKTASGTRNLAAGRRLSPSLSLATGLAMRSFDQ
;
A
#
# COMPACT_ATOMS: atom_id res chain seq x y z
N GLN A 1 13.52 2.11 21.57
CA GLN A 1 14.00 2.25 20.17
C GLN A 1 12.78 2.29 19.27
N SER A 2 12.61 3.37 18.49
CA SER A 2 11.49 3.46 17.55
C SER A 2 11.91 2.94 16.17
N CYS A 3 11.05 2.12 15.58
CA CYS A 3 11.18 1.56 14.25
C CYS A 3 9.95 1.99 13.43
N TYR A 4 10.06 2.03 12.13
CA TYR A 4 8.92 2.25 11.24
C TYR A 4 8.78 1.13 10.23
N GLY A 5 7.56 0.87 9.80
CA GLY A 5 7.26 -0.11 8.76
C GLY A 5 6.80 0.56 7.47
N ILE A 6 7.13 -0.05 6.34
CA ILE A 6 6.58 0.29 5.03
C ILE A 6 5.82 -0.94 4.54
N VAL A 7 4.57 -0.74 4.18
CA VAL A 7 3.72 -1.75 3.53
C VAL A 7 3.53 -1.34 2.08
N ASP A 8 4.07 -2.13 1.17
CA ASP A 8 3.89 -1.97 -0.26
C ASP A 8 2.77 -2.90 -0.74
N ILE A 9 1.64 -2.34 -1.09
CA ILE A 9 0.48 -3.07 -1.65
C ILE A 9 0.60 -2.99 -3.17
N GLY A 10 1.33 -3.94 -3.74
CA GLY A 10 1.62 -3.98 -5.17
C GLY A 10 0.54 -4.69 -5.99
N GLU A 11 0.85 -4.91 -7.26
CA GLU A 11 -0.05 -5.59 -8.20
C GLU A 11 -0.29 -7.05 -7.79
N LEU A 12 0.77 -7.83 -7.56
CA LEU A 12 0.70 -9.27 -7.29
C LEU A 12 0.85 -9.63 -5.82
N ALA A 13 1.57 -8.82 -5.06
CA ALA A 13 1.95 -9.12 -3.70
C ALA A 13 1.87 -7.89 -2.79
N THR A 14 1.72 -8.15 -1.49
CA THR A 14 1.87 -7.16 -0.43
C THR A 14 3.11 -7.49 0.37
N ASN A 15 3.98 -6.50 0.54
CA ASN A 15 5.24 -6.61 1.26
C ASN A 15 5.25 -5.74 2.51
N LEU A 16 5.78 -6.28 3.60
CA LEU A 16 6.09 -5.51 4.81
C LEU A 16 7.61 -5.41 4.94
N TYR A 17 8.12 -4.20 5.07
CA TYR A 17 9.50 -3.89 5.39
C TYR A 17 9.57 -3.15 6.71
N ALA A 18 10.47 -3.54 7.61
CA ALA A 18 10.74 -2.79 8.84
C ALA A 18 12.15 -2.20 8.82
N PHE A 19 12.25 -0.96 9.25
CA PHE A 19 13.49 -0.19 9.27
C PHE A 19 13.77 0.33 10.67
N ASP A 20 15.04 0.31 11.06
CA ASP A 20 15.50 0.95 12.29
C ASP A 20 15.59 2.47 12.13
N LYS A 21 16.07 3.16 13.18
CA LYS A 21 16.25 4.63 13.17
C LYS A 21 17.28 5.12 12.17
N GLN A 22 18.22 4.27 11.80
CA GLN A 22 19.27 4.58 10.83
C GLN A 22 18.81 4.33 9.39
N GLY A 23 17.59 3.84 9.20
CA GLY A 23 17.05 3.49 7.88
C GLY A 23 17.57 2.14 7.35
N VAL A 24 18.16 1.32 8.23
CA VAL A 24 18.57 -0.04 7.85
C VAL A 24 17.36 -0.96 7.90
N MET A 25 17.15 -1.72 6.83
CA MET A 25 16.09 -2.72 6.78
C MET A 25 16.46 -3.90 7.71
N ILE A 26 15.62 -4.14 8.71
CA ILE A 26 15.82 -5.18 9.72
C ILE A 26 14.86 -6.36 9.57
N PHE A 27 13.84 -6.21 8.71
CA PHE A 27 12.87 -7.28 8.43
C PHE A 27 12.20 -7.06 7.09
N SER A 28 11.87 -8.14 6.39
CA SER A 28 11.01 -8.12 5.21
C SER A 28 10.17 -9.38 5.13
N ARG A 29 8.94 -9.26 4.67
CA ARG A 29 8.02 -10.36 4.43
C ARG A 29 7.06 -10.05 3.31
N GLU A 30 6.78 -11.06 2.48
CA GLU A 30 5.85 -10.98 1.35
C GLU A 30 4.66 -11.91 1.55
N VAL A 31 3.50 -11.50 1.05
CA VAL A 31 2.29 -12.32 0.88
C VAL A 31 1.76 -12.10 -0.52
N GLU A 32 1.49 -13.20 -1.25
CA GLU A 32 0.88 -13.17 -2.60
C GLU A 32 -0.57 -12.70 -2.54
N SER A 33 -0.77 -11.41 -2.34
CA SER A 33 -2.07 -10.75 -2.30
C SER A 33 -1.88 -9.29 -2.69
N GLY A 34 -2.24 -8.94 -3.90
CA GLY A 34 -2.11 -7.60 -4.47
C GLY A 34 -3.38 -7.17 -5.19
N VAL A 35 -3.31 -6.01 -5.84
CA VAL A 35 -4.45 -5.36 -6.53
C VAL A 35 -5.04 -6.24 -7.64
N GLN A 36 -4.24 -7.11 -8.25
CA GLN A 36 -4.72 -8.05 -9.27
C GLN A 36 -5.89 -8.92 -8.77
N ARG A 37 -5.93 -9.27 -7.48
CA ARG A 37 -7.06 -10.00 -6.90
C ARG A 37 -8.35 -9.18 -6.90
N LEU A 38 -8.25 -7.88 -6.63
CA LEU A 38 -9.38 -6.96 -6.72
C LEU A 38 -9.89 -6.86 -8.17
N LEU A 39 -8.98 -6.65 -9.12
CA LEU A 39 -9.32 -6.58 -10.55
C LEU A 39 -9.99 -7.89 -11.02
N THR A 40 -9.44 -9.03 -10.63
CA THR A 40 -10.02 -10.34 -10.96
C THR A 40 -11.45 -10.48 -10.41
N ALA A 41 -11.69 -10.06 -9.17
CA ALA A 41 -13.04 -10.10 -8.58
C ALA A 41 -14.03 -9.20 -9.33
N ILE A 42 -13.61 -8.01 -9.77
CA ILE A 42 -14.41 -7.09 -10.59
C ILE A 42 -14.75 -7.75 -11.93
N CYS A 43 -13.74 -8.33 -12.60
CA CYS A 43 -13.94 -9.02 -13.88
C CYS A 43 -15.00 -10.11 -13.76
N HIS A 44 -14.92 -10.93 -12.72
CA HIS A 44 -15.90 -12.01 -12.48
C HIS A 44 -17.30 -11.49 -12.14
N ALA A 45 -17.38 -10.45 -11.30
CA ALA A 45 -18.67 -9.95 -10.85
C ALA A 45 -19.44 -9.21 -11.96
N TYR A 46 -18.73 -8.46 -12.80
CA TYR A 46 -19.36 -7.54 -13.76
C TYR A 46 -19.10 -7.87 -15.23
N GLY A 47 -18.44 -9.00 -15.51
CA GLY A 47 -18.18 -9.45 -16.89
C GLY A 47 -17.22 -8.53 -17.67
N MET A 48 -16.33 -7.84 -16.97
CA MET A 48 -15.33 -6.94 -17.55
C MET A 48 -14.01 -7.68 -17.83
N ASN A 49 -13.22 -7.17 -18.77
CA ASN A 49 -11.82 -7.56 -18.86
C ASN A 49 -10.94 -6.75 -17.87
N MET A 50 -9.66 -7.14 -17.72
CA MET A 50 -8.76 -6.50 -16.73
C MET A 50 -8.55 -5.01 -16.97
N LEU A 51 -8.45 -4.60 -18.24
CA LEU A 51 -8.27 -3.19 -18.59
C LEU A 51 -9.51 -2.36 -18.27
N GLU A 52 -10.69 -2.91 -18.58
CA GLU A 52 -11.98 -2.26 -18.25
C GLU A 52 -12.17 -2.15 -16.74
N ALA A 53 -11.81 -3.19 -15.99
CA ALA A 53 -11.91 -3.18 -14.54
C ALA A 53 -10.99 -2.11 -13.91
N ASP A 54 -9.74 -2.04 -14.34
CA ASP A 54 -8.77 -1.03 -13.90
C ASP A 54 -9.25 0.39 -14.21
N GLN A 55 -9.70 0.62 -15.44
CA GLN A 55 -10.24 1.91 -15.87
C GLN A 55 -11.48 2.31 -15.07
N SER A 56 -12.36 1.34 -14.76
CA SER A 56 -13.59 1.60 -14.00
C SER A 56 -13.32 1.99 -12.55
N ILE A 57 -12.27 1.45 -11.94
CA ILE A 57 -11.79 1.90 -10.61
C ILE A 57 -11.32 3.36 -10.71
N MET A 58 -10.48 3.67 -11.72
CA MET A 58 -9.93 5.01 -11.90
C MET A 58 -11.00 6.07 -12.14
N ASP A 59 -12.01 5.73 -12.91
CA ASP A 59 -13.09 6.63 -13.28
C ASP A 59 -14.22 6.68 -12.24
N ASN A 60 -14.10 5.85 -11.17
CA ASN A 60 -15.14 5.67 -10.15
C ASN A 60 -16.51 5.32 -10.79
N ASN A 61 -16.48 4.47 -11.79
CA ASN A 61 -17.64 4.08 -12.61
C ASN A 61 -17.98 2.59 -12.43
N LEU A 62 -17.96 2.11 -11.19
CA LEU A 62 -18.38 0.76 -10.83
C LEU A 62 -19.79 0.78 -10.26
N PRO A 63 -20.55 -0.36 -10.34
CA PRO A 63 -21.86 -0.48 -9.73
C PRO A 63 -21.88 -0.12 -8.24
N SER A 64 -23.04 0.29 -7.73
CA SER A 64 -23.19 0.77 -6.35
C SER A 64 -22.86 -0.27 -5.28
N ASP A 65 -22.97 -1.56 -5.62
CA ASP A 65 -22.63 -2.69 -4.75
C ASP A 65 -21.13 -3.01 -4.69
N PHE A 66 -20.32 -2.42 -5.58
CA PHE A 66 -18.87 -2.65 -5.63
C PHE A 66 -18.20 -2.45 -4.27
N SER A 67 -18.53 -1.37 -3.59
CA SER A 67 -17.89 -1.02 -2.32
C SER A 67 -18.15 -2.07 -1.25
N SER A 68 -19.39 -2.52 -1.10
CA SER A 68 -19.79 -3.49 -0.07
C SER A 68 -19.41 -4.93 -0.42
N GLU A 69 -19.60 -5.32 -1.69
CA GLU A 69 -19.49 -6.72 -2.10
C GLU A 69 -18.08 -7.14 -2.52
N ILE A 70 -17.26 -6.19 -2.99
CA ILE A 70 -15.94 -6.49 -3.54
C ILE A 70 -14.82 -5.72 -2.81
N LEU A 71 -14.90 -4.38 -2.75
CA LEU A 71 -13.81 -3.58 -2.21
C LEU A 71 -13.61 -3.84 -0.70
N HIS A 72 -14.65 -3.79 0.08
CA HIS A 72 -14.57 -3.98 1.53
C HIS A 72 -14.02 -5.34 1.95
N PRO A 73 -14.47 -6.47 1.38
CA PRO A 73 -13.87 -7.78 1.63
C PRO A 73 -12.39 -7.85 1.23
N PHE A 74 -12.02 -7.26 0.09
CA PHE A 74 -10.63 -7.19 -0.34
C PHE A 74 -9.75 -6.40 0.65
N LEU A 75 -10.17 -5.20 1.05
CA LEU A 75 -9.45 -4.38 2.02
C LEU A 75 -9.33 -5.07 3.38
N SER A 76 -10.38 -5.75 3.82
CA SER A 76 -10.36 -6.55 5.05
C SER A 76 -9.30 -7.65 4.99
N GLN A 77 -9.19 -8.34 3.85
CA GLN A 77 -8.17 -9.37 3.63
C GLN A 77 -6.76 -8.78 3.63
N ILE A 78 -6.56 -7.62 3.00
CA ILE A 78 -5.27 -6.89 3.05
C ILE A 78 -4.90 -6.54 4.48
N GLY A 79 -5.83 -5.97 5.26
CA GLY A 79 -5.60 -5.65 6.68
C GLY A 79 -5.21 -6.87 7.51
N GLN A 80 -5.89 -8.00 7.32
CA GLN A 80 -5.57 -9.26 8.00
C GLN A 80 -4.19 -9.80 7.61
N ASN A 81 -3.82 -9.70 6.33
CA ASN A 81 -2.50 -10.12 5.86
C ASN A 81 -1.39 -9.28 6.49
N ILE A 82 -1.57 -7.95 6.52
CA ILE A 82 -0.61 -7.04 7.16
C ILE A 82 -0.50 -7.34 8.66
N ASN A 83 -1.61 -7.52 9.34
CA ASN A 83 -1.59 -7.88 10.77
C ASN A 83 -0.83 -9.20 11.02
N ARG A 84 -1.04 -10.21 10.19
CA ARG A 84 -0.32 -11.48 10.25
C ARG A 84 1.19 -11.30 10.04
N MET A 85 1.61 -10.47 9.07
CA MET A 85 3.01 -10.16 8.84
C MET A 85 3.64 -9.45 10.04
N LEU A 86 2.92 -8.54 10.71
CA LEU A 86 3.36 -7.90 11.95
C LEU A 86 3.49 -8.90 13.10
N GLN A 87 2.55 -9.84 13.24
CA GLN A 87 2.66 -10.90 14.23
C GLN A 87 3.93 -11.75 14.04
N PHE A 88 4.28 -12.05 12.79
CA PHE A 88 5.55 -12.72 12.48
C PHE A 88 6.75 -11.85 12.85
N TYR A 89 6.71 -10.56 12.56
CA TYR A 89 7.76 -9.62 12.95
C TYR A 89 8.01 -9.68 14.46
N TYR A 90 6.96 -9.57 15.27
CA TYR A 90 7.07 -9.59 16.74
C TYR A 90 7.43 -10.97 17.30
N SER A 91 7.15 -12.05 16.57
CA SER A 91 7.45 -13.43 17.01
C SER A 91 8.85 -13.89 16.60
N ALA A 92 9.44 -13.31 15.56
CA ALA A 92 10.66 -13.81 14.93
C ALA A 92 11.93 -13.61 15.76
N SER A 93 11.93 -12.66 16.71
CA SER A 93 13.05 -12.48 17.64
C SER A 93 12.61 -11.62 18.81
N GLY A 94 12.85 -12.08 20.03
CA GLY A 94 12.43 -11.40 21.25
C GLY A 94 13.06 -10.02 21.51
N GLU A 95 13.75 -9.40 20.55
CA GLU A 95 14.48 -8.15 20.70
C GLU A 95 14.26 -7.14 19.56
N LEU A 96 13.35 -7.40 18.59
CA LEU A 96 13.08 -6.42 17.55
C LEU A 96 12.36 -5.18 18.12
N PRO A 97 12.78 -3.98 17.71
CA PRO A 97 12.16 -2.74 18.19
C PRO A 97 10.70 -2.62 17.76
N ALA A 98 9.85 -2.05 18.60
CA ALA A 98 8.44 -1.84 18.26
C ALA A 98 8.29 -0.92 17.04
N ILE A 99 7.44 -1.32 16.10
CA ILE A 99 7.01 -0.47 14.97
C ILE A 99 6.01 0.55 15.49
N ASN A 100 6.30 1.83 15.34
CA ASN A 100 5.44 2.91 15.83
C ASN A 100 4.48 3.44 14.78
N THR A 101 4.83 3.33 13.51
CA THR A 101 4.04 3.84 12.38
C THR A 101 4.22 2.93 11.18
N LEU A 102 3.13 2.72 10.44
CA LEU A 102 3.14 2.07 9.14
C LEU A 102 2.92 3.11 8.03
N TRP A 103 3.76 3.04 7.02
CA TRP A 103 3.63 3.83 5.81
C TRP A 103 3.13 2.93 4.69
N LEU A 104 2.05 3.33 4.02
CA LEU A 104 1.52 2.61 2.86
C LEU A 104 2.10 3.15 1.57
N ALA A 105 2.53 2.23 0.73
CA ALA A 105 3.04 2.46 -0.61
C ALA A 105 2.41 1.47 -1.60
N GLY A 106 2.73 1.62 -2.88
CA GLY A 106 2.23 0.77 -3.94
C GLY A 106 0.85 1.17 -4.47
N GLU A 107 0.38 0.48 -5.48
CA GLU A 107 -0.87 0.79 -6.18
C GLU A 107 -2.09 0.71 -5.25
N GLY A 108 -2.13 -0.31 -4.39
CA GLY A 108 -3.23 -0.52 -3.46
C GLY A 108 -3.31 0.49 -2.32
N ALA A 109 -2.25 1.29 -2.09
CA ALA A 109 -2.26 2.32 -1.05
C ALA A 109 -3.24 3.47 -1.32
N TYR A 110 -3.67 3.63 -2.58
CA TYR A 110 -4.60 4.68 -3.00
C TYR A 110 -6.05 4.22 -3.13
N LEU A 111 -6.34 2.96 -2.83
CA LEU A 111 -7.71 2.47 -2.76
C LEU A 111 -8.46 3.19 -1.64
N ASP A 112 -9.71 3.54 -1.93
CA ASP A 112 -10.54 4.26 -0.98
C ASP A 112 -10.74 3.46 0.32
N GLY A 113 -10.47 4.09 1.45
CA GLY A 113 -10.62 3.49 2.78
C GLY A 113 -9.49 2.55 3.22
N VAL A 114 -8.48 2.26 2.39
CA VAL A 114 -7.41 1.29 2.73
C VAL A 114 -6.67 1.66 4.01
N ALA A 115 -6.26 2.92 4.16
CA ALA A 115 -5.52 3.37 5.34
C ALA A 115 -6.32 3.14 6.64
N HIS A 116 -7.62 3.45 6.61
CA HIS A 116 -8.50 3.25 7.75
C HIS A 116 -8.67 1.77 8.11
N VAL A 117 -8.89 0.92 7.10
CA VAL A 117 -9.04 -0.53 7.31
C VAL A 117 -7.75 -1.15 7.85
N VAL A 118 -6.61 -0.78 7.30
CA VAL A 118 -5.31 -1.26 7.79
C VAL A 118 -5.06 -0.78 9.22
N GLN A 119 -5.28 0.51 9.52
CA GLN A 119 -5.12 1.06 10.86
C GLN A 119 -5.96 0.32 11.90
N ASN A 120 -7.21 0.03 11.57
CA ASN A 120 -8.10 -0.73 12.46
C ASN A 120 -7.63 -2.18 12.65
N ALA A 121 -7.10 -2.80 11.60
CA ALA A 121 -6.63 -4.19 11.66
C ALA A 121 -5.35 -4.36 12.48
N VAL A 122 -4.43 -3.39 12.41
CA VAL A 122 -3.10 -3.49 13.04
C VAL A 122 -2.98 -2.74 14.35
N GLY A 123 -3.86 -1.78 14.63
CA GLY A 123 -3.82 -0.94 15.83
C GLY A 123 -2.65 0.05 15.89
N LEU A 124 -2.01 0.35 14.77
CA LEU A 124 -0.90 1.30 14.65
C LEU A 124 -1.31 2.50 13.80
N PRO A 125 -0.70 3.68 14.02
CA PRO A 125 -0.85 4.81 13.10
C PRO A 125 -0.43 4.43 11.69
N VAL A 126 -1.28 4.75 10.70
CA VAL A 126 -1.06 4.45 9.29
C VAL A 126 -1.08 5.75 8.50
N ALA A 127 -0.09 5.96 7.65
CA ALA A 127 0.01 7.11 6.76
C ALA A 127 0.36 6.65 5.33
N LEU A 128 0.00 7.47 4.34
CA LEU A 128 0.39 7.23 2.95
C LEU A 128 1.77 7.84 2.69
N ILE A 129 2.60 7.14 1.93
CA ILE A 129 3.81 7.74 1.37
C ILE A 129 3.40 8.64 0.22
N ASP A 130 3.64 9.93 0.35
CA ASP A 130 3.59 10.88 -0.76
C ASP A 130 5.01 11.21 -1.22
N PRO A 131 5.48 10.62 -2.33
CA PRO A 131 6.85 10.87 -2.82
C PRO A 131 7.07 12.31 -3.26
N PHE A 132 6.00 13.12 -3.40
CA PHE A 132 6.08 14.51 -3.82
C PHE A 132 5.92 15.53 -2.68
N GLU A 133 5.71 15.10 -1.45
CA GLU A 133 5.51 16.02 -0.31
C GLU A 133 6.69 16.99 -0.12
N LYS A 134 7.91 16.58 -0.49
CA LYS A 134 9.13 17.42 -0.39
C LYS A 134 9.60 18.02 -1.70
N THR A 135 9.00 17.67 -2.83
CA THR A 135 9.34 18.25 -4.13
C THR A 135 8.43 19.45 -4.38
N ALA A 136 9.00 20.66 -4.24
CA ALA A 136 8.33 21.93 -4.56
C ALA A 136 8.12 22.11 -6.07
N SER A 137 7.70 21.09 -6.80
CA SER A 137 7.33 21.19 -8.19
C SER A 137 5.85 21.49 -8.30
N GLY A 138 5.55 22.76 -8.61
CA GLY A 138 4.20 23.28 -8.80
C GLY A 138 3.46 22.64 -9.97
N THR A 139 3.25 21.37 -9.98
CA THR A 139 2.36 20.69 -10.91
C THR A 139 0.93 20.77 -10.40
N ARG A 140 0.18 21.69 -10.94
CA ARG A 140 -1.25 21.94 -10.71
C ARG A 140 -2.19 20.78 -11.11
N ASN A 141 -1.70 19.56 -11.32
CA ASN A 141 -2.52 18.41 -11.64
C ASN A 141 -2.36 17.32 -10.56
N LEU A 142 -2.81 17.63 -9.36
CA LEU A 142 -2.85 16.72 -8.21
C LEU A 142 -3.58 15.39 -8.52
N ALA A 143 -4.58 15.40 -9.38
CA ALA A 143 -5.32 14.19 -9.74
C ALA A 143 -4.49 13.24 -10.64
N ALA A 144 -3.75 13.77 -11.61
CA ALA A 144 -2.87 12.97 -12.48
C ALA A 144 -1.60 12.52 -11.74
N GLY A 145 -1.06 13.37 -10.86
CA GLY A 145 0.09 13.04 -10.01
C GLY A 145 -0.21 11.93 -9.01
N ARG A 146 -1.40 11.91 -8.43
CA ARG A 146 -1.85 10.82 -7.52
C ARG A 146 -1.97 9.47 -8.23
N ARG A 147 -2.34 9.46 -9.52
CA ARG A 147 -2.46 8.23 -10.33
C ARG A 147 -1.10 7.61 -10.69
N LEU A 148 -0.05 8.42 -10.82
CA LEU A 148 1.31 7.97 -11.15
C LEU A 148 2.20 7.77 -9.93
N SER A 149 1.77 8.24 -8.75
CA SER A 149 2.56 8.27 -7.51
C SER A 149 3.07 6.89 -7.07
N PRO A 150 2.30 5.79 -7.13
CA PRO A 150 2.78 4.49 -6.68
C PRO A 150 3.92 3.94 -7.53
N SER A 151 3.79 4.06 -8.86
CA SER A 151 4.83 3.63 -9.81
C SER A 151 6.07 4.53 -9.74
N LEU A 152 5.91 5.79 -9.34
CA LEU A 152 6.98 6.78 -9.23
C LEU A 152 7.69 6.76 -7.88
N SER A 153 7.12 6.18 -6.83
CA SER A 153 7.77 6.12 -5.51
C SER A 153 9.09 5.35 -5.56
N LEU A 154 9.15 4.24 -6.29
CA LEU A 154 10.38 3.50 -6.51
C LEU A 154 11.38 4.30 -7.35
N ALA A 155 10.91 4.90 -8.46
CA ALA A 155 11.75 5.73 -9.34
C ALA A 155 12.27 6.97 -8.64
N THR A 156 11.44 7.65 -7.82
CA THR A 156 11.84 8.81 -7.03
C THR A 156 12.86 8.42 -5.96
N GLY A 157 12.66 7.30 -5.26
CA GLY A 157 13.61 6.78 -4.27
C GLY A 157 14.95 6.43 -4.89
N LEU A 158 14.97 5.85 -6.10
CA LEU A 158 16.21 5.56 -6.84
C LEU A 158 16.89 6.84 -7.32
N ALA A 159 16.14 7.83 -7.80
CA ALA A 159 16.67 9.12 -8.21
C ALA A 159 17.29 9.89 -7.03
N MET A 160 16.65 9.90 -5.87
CA MET A 160 17.19 10.56 -4.67
C MET A 160 18.50 9.93 -4.18
N ARG A 161 18.65 8.61 -4.34
CA ARG A 161 19.88 7.88 -3.97
C ARG A 161 21.10 8.31 -4.80
N SER A 162 20.90 8.87 -6.00
CA SER A 162 22.00 9.35 -6.85
C SER A 162 22.52 10.72 -6.45
N PHE A 163 21.85 11.44 -5.55
CA PHE A 163 22.28 12.75 -5.04
C PHE A 163 23.02 12.69 -3.70
N ASP A 164 23.11 11.52 -3.07
CA ASP A 164 23.81 11.29 -1.79
C ASP A 164 25.29 10.84 -1.98
N GLN A 165 25.88 11.05 -3.19
CA GLN A 165 27.30 10.78 -3.47
C GLN A 165 28.11 12.06 -3.61
#